data_8ac5073f8b2fcf845c76cb1423e11c32
#
_entry.id   8ac5073f8b2fcf845c76cb1423e11c32
#
_cell.length_a   1.000
_cell.length_b   1.000
_cell.length_c   1.000
_cell.angle_alpha   90.00
_cell.angle_beta   90.00
_cell.angle_gamma   90.00
#
_symmetry.space_group_name_H-M   'P 1'
#
loop_
_entity.id
_entity.type
_entity.pdbx_description
1 polymer ?
#
loop_
_entity_poly.entity_id
_entity_poly.type
_entity_poly.pdbx_seq_one_letter_code
_entity_poly.pdbx_strand_id
1 'polypeptide(L)'
;MIWANGSDFDVTPFPARYGIWAAVAREPLLGVYASEEKDPFGRAQSVDVHAALKAVTIWAAHQMFLEKKIGSVEVGKYADLAVWDRDFYGVPTAQIKDAKCLLTMFDGKVVFTADGAKF
;
A
#
# COMPACT_ATOMS: atom_id res chain seq x y z
N MET A 1 2.28 14.11 10.69
CA MET A 1 1.14 14.48 9.81
C MET A 1 0.38 13.21 9.45
N ILE A 2 -0.97 13.24 9.51
CA ILE A 2 -1.84 12.14 9.03
C ILE A 2 -2.25 12.48 7.61
N TRP A 3 -2.11 11.52 6.69
CA TRP A 3 -2.49 11.64 5.29
C TRP A 3 -2.98 10.29 4.77
N ALA A 4 -3.80 10.29 3.73
CA ALA A 4 -4.25 9.07 3.06
C ALA A 4 -3.73 9.04 1.63
N ASN A 5 -3.42 7.84 1.16
CA ASN A 5 -3.00 7.58 -0.21
C ASN A 5 -4.22 7.16 -1.04
N GLY A 6 -4.30 7.65 -2.28
CA GLY A 6 -5.28 7.25 -3.27
C GLY A 6 -4.64 7.14 -4.64
N SER A 7 -5.16 6.26 -5.50
CA SER A 7 -4.64 6.05 -6.86
C SER A 7 -5.16 7.07 -7.86
N ASP A 8 -6.28 7.70 -7.55
CA ASP A 8 -7.03 8.50 -8.53
C ASP A 8 -7.21 7.70 -9.85
N PHE A 9 -7.69 6.46 -9.68
CA PHE A 9 -7.85 5.56 -10.82
C PHE A 9 -8.85 6.19 -11.83
N ASP A 10 -8.46 6.31 -13.08
CA ASP A 10 -7.44 5.60 -13.89
C ASP A 10 -6.12 6.37 -14.10
N VAL A 11 -5.88 7.44 -13.37
CA VAL A 11 -4.61 8.19 -13.45
C VAL A 11 -3.43 7.33 -13.00
N THR A 12 -3.60 6.55 -11.92
CA THR A 12 -2.60 5.56 -11.45
C THR A 12 -3.29 4.21 -11.30
N PRO A 13 -2.60 3.07 -11.57
CA PRO A 13 -3.16 1.76 -11.30
C PRO A 13 -3.65 1.62 -9.86
N PHE A 14 -4.87 1.09 -9.67
CA PHE A 14 -5.53 1.07 -8.37
C PHE A 14 -4.91 0.18 -7.28
N PRO A 15 -4.11 -0.90 -7.55
CA PRO A 15 -3.56 -1.73 -6.49
C PRO A 15 -2.70 -0.92 -5.51
N ALA A 16 -3.03 -1.00 -4.22
CA ALA A 16 -2.42 -0.21 -3.14
C ALA A 16 -0.88 -0.29 -3.10
N ARG A 17 -0.27 -1.41 -3.54
CA ARG A 17 1.19 -1.58 -3.60
C ARG A 17 1.91 -0.50 -4.40
N TYR A 18 1.27 0.01 -5.45
CA TYR A 18 1.86 1.09 -6.26
C TYR A 18 1.90 2.42 -5.50
N GLY A 19 0.85 2.74 -4.75
CA GLY A 19 0.84 3.92 -3.89
C GLY A 19 1.85 3.81 -2.75
N ILE A 20 1.95 2.64 -2.11
CA ILE A 20 2.96 2.36 -1.07
C ILE A 20 4.36 2.55 -1.65
N TRP A 21 4.65 1.90 -2.79
CA TRP A 21 5.94 2.00 -3.46
C TRP A 21 6.28 3.45 -3.86
N ALA A 22 5.35 4.16 -4.51
CA ALA A 22 5.57 5.53 -4.97
C ALA A 22 5.86 6.50 -3.82
N ALA A 23 5.20 6.33 -2.67
CA ALA A 23 5.45 7.15 -1.49
C ALA A 23 6.86 6.95 -0.91
N VAL A 24 7.39 5.71 -0.99
CA VAL A 24 8.73 5.35 -0.48
C VAL A 24 9.81 5.61 -1.52
N ALA A 25 9.62 5.17 -2.77
CA ALA A 25 10.60 5.24 -3.84
C ALA A 25 10.72 6.64 -4.45
N ARG A 26 9.59 7.37 -4.54
CA ARG A 26 9.48 8.64 -5.27
C ARG A 26 9.90 8.52 -6.74
N GLU A 27 9.60 7.37 -7.34
CA GLU A 27 9.92 7.04 -8.72
C GLU A 27 8.64 6.91 -9.56
N PRO A 28 8.64 7.34 -10.83
CA PRO A 28 7.52 7.10 -11.73
C PRO A 28 7.46 5.62 -12.12
N LEU A 29 6.27 5.05 -12.15
CA LEU A 29 6.07 3.62 -12.44
C LEU A 29 6.63 3.19 -13.81
N LEU A 30 6.52 4.07 -14.82
CA LEU A 30 6.97 3.82 -16.19
C LEU A 30 8.37 4.37 -16.48
N GLY A 31 9.05 4.98 -15.53
CA GLY A 31 10.40 5.51 -15.71
C GLY A 31 10.52 6.70 -16.68
N VAL A 32 9.41 7.24 -17.17
CA VAL A 32 9.39 8.16 -18.31
C VAL A 32 9.87 9.58 -17.95
N TYR A 33 9.76 10.00 -16.70
CA TYR A 33 10.04 11.39 -16.28
C TYR A 33 11.38 11.58 -15.56
N ALA A 34 12.11 10.51 -15.27
CA ALA A 34 13.36 10.58 -14.52
C ALA A 34 14.61 10.22 -15.35
N SER A 35 14.48 10.11 -16.67
CA SER A 35 15.55 9.58 -17.53
C SER A 35 16.78 10.49 -17.64
N GLU A 36 16.69 11.76 -17.28
CA GLU A 36 17.81 12.72 -17.35
C GLU A 36 18.25 13.26 -15.99
N GLU A 37 17.41 13.19 -14.98
CA GLU A 37 17.76 13.58 -13.61
C GLU A 37 18.10 12.34 -12.78
N LYS A 38 19.30 12.32 -12.23
CA LYS A 38 19.82 11.25 -11.36
C LYS A 38 19.09 11.14 -10.01
N ASP A 39 18.12 12.00 -9.76
CA ASP A 39 17.36 12.01 -8.51
C ASP A 39 15.86 11.81 -8.79
N PRO A 40 15.21 10.80 -8.20
CA PRO A 40 13.77 10.66 -8.25
C PRO A 40 13.06 11.92 -7.78
N PHE A 41 11.97 12.26 -8.41
CA PHE A 41 11.23 13.49 -8.18
C PHE A 41 10.87 13.67 -6.69
N GLY A 42 11.57 14.61 -6.03
CA GLY A 42 11.36 14.90 -4.61
C GLY A 42 11.75 13.78 -3.66
N ARG A 43 12.86 13.08 -3.88
CA ARG A 43 13.36 12.01 -3.00
C ARG A 43 13.46 12.43 -1.53
N ALA A 44 13.83 13.69 -1.26
CA ALA A 44 13.87 14.23 0.10
C ALA A 44 12.50 14.23 0.81
N GLN A 45 11.41 14.04 0.06
CA GLN A 45 10.05 13.94 0.56
C GLN A 45 9.54 12.49 0.64
N SER A 46 10.42 11.49 0.41
CA SER A 46 10.05 10.09 0.61
C SER A 46 9.70 9.84 2.06
N VAL A 47 8.79 8.89 2.26
CA VAL A 47 8.41 8.43 3.60
C VAL A 47 8.93 7.01 3.82
N ASP A 48 9.01 6.59 5.07
CA ASP A 48 9.30 5.19 5.37
C ASP A 48 8.12 4.26 5.03
N VAL A 49 8.40 2.97 4.94
CA VAL A 49 7.41 1.94 4.62
C VAL A 49 6.26 1.93 5.63
N HIS A 50 6.55 2.19 6.91
CA HIS A 50 5.54 2.20 7.96
C HIS A 50 4.52 3.33 7.76
N ALA A 51 4.98 4.54 7.45
CA ALA A 51 4.11 5.67 7.14
C ALA A 51 3.29 5.41 5.85
N ALA A 52 3.91 4.83 4.81
CA ALA A 52 3.23 4.48 3.58
C ALA A 52 2.13 3.43 3.79
N LEU A 53 2.38 2.39 4.61
CA LEU A 53 1.36 1.40 4.99
C LEU A 53 0.23 2.02 5.79
N LYS A 54 0.52 2.89 6.76
CA LYS A 54 -0.52 3.61 7.51
C LYS A 54 -1.39 4.46 6.61
N ALA A 55 -0.84 5.08 5.58
CA ALA A 55 -1.56 5.94 4.66
C ALA A 55 -2.62 5.19 3.82
N VAL A 56 -2.44 3.89 3.61
CA VAL A 56 -3.42 3.02 2.92
C VAL A 56 -4.27 2.18 3.88
N THR A 57 -4.08 2.33 5.19
CA THR A 57 -4.80 1.56 6.21
C THR A 57 -5.41 2.49 7.27
N ILE A 58 -4.81 2.59 8.44
CA ILE A 58 -5.41 3.29 9.59
C ILE A 58 -5.59 4.80 9.36
N TRP A 59 -4.68 5.46 8.63
CA TRP A 59 -4.86 6.88 8.33
C TRP A 59 -5.94 7.12 7.28
N ALA A 60 -6.09 6.22 6.30
CA ALA A 60 -7.22 6.25 5.37
C ALA A 60 -8.56 6.01 6.11
N ALA A 61 -8.59 5.07 7.05
CA ALA A 61 -9.75 4.84 7.91
C ALA A 61 -10.09 6.09 8.75
N HIS A 62 -9.07 6.78 9.29
CA HIS A 62 -9.25 8.04 10.04
C HIS A 62 -9.86 9.15 9.17
N GLN A 63 -9.44 9.28 7.91
CA GLN A 63 -10.01 10.25 6.97
C GLN A 63 -11.51 10.02 6.74
N MET A 64 -11.96 8.75 6.84
CA MET A 64 -13.36 8.35 6.69
C MET A 64 -14.14 8.32 8.01
N PHE A 65 -13.50 8.67 9.15
CA PHE A 65 -14.06 8.54 10.52
C PHE A 65 -14.41 7.09 10.89
N LEU A 66 -13.69 6.13 10.35
CA LEU A 66 -13.88 4.68 10.56
C LEU A 66 -12.73 4.02 11.31
N GLU A 67 -11.77 4.78 11.84
CA GLU A 67 -10.58 4.25 12.51
C GLU A 67 -10.85 3.38 13.74
N LYS A 68 -12.05 3.48 14.31
CA LYS A 68 -12.50 2.61 15.41
C LYS A 68 -13.07 1.27 14.93
N LYS A 69 -13.29 1.12 13.61
CA LYS A 69 -13.94 -0.06 13.02
C LYS A 69 -13.03 -0.84 12.09
N ILE A 70 -12.14 -0.16 11.37
CA ILE A 70 -11.26 -0.73 10.33
C ILE A 70 -9.87 -0.09 10.37
N GLY A 71 -8.97 -0.54 9.50
CA GLY A 71 -7.66 0.06 9.22
C GLY A 71 -6.52 -0.42 10.10
N SER A 72 -6.78 -1.28 11.08
CA SER A 72 -5.74 -1.95 11.89
C SER A 72 -6.25 -3.29 12.43
N VAL A 73 -5.31 -4.18 12.74
CA VAL A 73 -5.61 -5.49 13.34
C VAL A 73 -5.69 -5.32 14.86
N GLU A 74 -6.89 -5.07 15.35
CA GLU A 74 -7.18 -4.86 16.76
C GLU A 74 -8.47 -5.55 17.16
N VAL A 75 -8.55 -6.02 18.41
CA VAL A 75 -9.77 -6.65 18.94
C VAL A 75 -10.94 -5.67 18.89
N GLY A 76 -12.06 -6.13 18.33
CA GLY A 76 -13.28 -5.31 18.18
C GLY A 76 -13.41 -4.58 16.84
N LYS A 77 -12.40 -4.64 15.98
CA LYS A 77 -12.50 -4.15 14.59
C LYS A 77 -12.93 -5.25 13.63
N TYR A 78 -13.46 -4.85 12.48
CA TYR A 78 -13.74 -5.79 11.40
C TYR A 78 -12.45 -6.44 10.90
N ALA A 79 -12.54 -7.73 10.59
CA ALA A 79 -11.43 -8.48 10.01
C ALA A 79 -11.33 -8.20 8.49
N ASP A 80 -10.93 -6.97 8.15
CA ASP A 80 -10.60 -6.54 6.79
C ASP A 80 -9.10 -6.67 6.60
N LEU A 81 -8.66 -7.72 5.92
CA LEU A 81 -7.25 -8.11 5.86
C LEU A 81 -6.81 -8.34 4.41
N ALA A 82 -5.55 -8.02 4.13
CA ALA A 82 -4.86 -8.42 2.91
C ALA A 82 -3.57 -9.16 3.28
N VAL A 83 -3.38 -10.36 2.72
CA VAL A 83 -2.14 -11.14 2.87
C VAL A 83 -1.32 -10.97 1.60
N TRP A 84 -0.04 -10.68 1.76
CA TRP A 84 0.89 -10.43 0.66
C TRP A 84 1.96 -11.52 0.58
N ASP A 85 2.52 -11.71 -0.62
CA ASP A 85 3.57 -12.70 -0.89
C ASP A 85 4.94 -12.33 -0.30
N ARG A 86 5.08 -11.11 0.25
CA ARG A 86 6.34 -10.60 0.78
C ARG A 86 6.13 -9.61 1.93
N ASP A 87 7.14 -9.51 2.76
CA ASP A 87 7.20 -8.53 3.84
C ASP A 87 7.69 -7.18 3.29
N PHE A 88 6.84 -6.16 3.32
CA PHE A 88 7.17 -4.81 2.85
C PHE A 88 8.32 -4.16 3.61
N TYR A 89 8.56 -4.57 4.85
CA TYR A 89 9.68 -4.06 5.66
C TYR A 89 11.01 -4.75 5.33
N GLY A 90 10.96 -5.99 4.86
CA GLY A 90 12.13 -6.83 4.61
C GLY A 90 12.64 -6.80 3.16
N VAL A 91 11.83 -6.35 2.21
CA VAL A 91 12.23 -6.33 0.78
C VAL A 91 12.87 -5.00 0.38
N PRO A 92 13.77 -4.99 -0.63
CA PRO A 92 14.23 -3.75 -1.25
C PRO A 92 13.05 -2.91 -1.76
N THR A 93 13.13 -1.58 -1.63
CA THR A 93 12.08 -0.64 -2.02
C THR A 93 11.55 -0.91 -3.44
N ALA A 94 12.44 -1.17 -4.41
CA ALA A 94 12.08 -1.45 -5.79
C ALA A 94 11.15 -2.67 -5.96
N GLN A 95 11.16 -3.61 -5.02
CA GLN A 95 10.34 -4.82 -5.06
C GLN A 95 8.95 -4.66 -4.43
N ILE A 96 8.67 -3.55 -3.76
CA ILE A 96 7.36 -3.29 -3.14
C ILE A 96 6.26 -3.28 -4.20
N LYS A 97 6.51 -2.66 -5.36
CA LYS A 97 5.56 -2.60 -6.48
C LYS A 97 5.20 -3.96 -7.07
N ASP A 98 6.08 -4.97 -6.88
CA ASP A 98 5.93 -6.32 -7.42
C ASP A 98 5.19 -7.25 -6.44
N ALA A 99 4.82 -6.77 -5.26
CA ALA A 99 4.08 -7.55 -4.26
C ALA A 99 2.75 -8.05 -4.83
N LYS A 100 2.43 -9.31 -4.53
CA LYS A 100 1.18 -9.95 -4.95
C LYS A 100 0.29 -10.16 -3.74
N CYS A 101 -0.98 -9.76 -3.87
CA CYS A 101 -1.98 -10.10 -2.87
C CYS A 101 -2.33 -11.59 -3.01
N LEU A 102 -2.19 -12.33 -1.94
CA LEU A 102 -2.49 -13.76 -1.87
C LEU A 102 -3.91 -14.04 -1.38
N LEU A 103 -4.39 -13.20 -0.47
CA LEU A 103 -5.73 -13.33 0.08
C LEU A 103 -6.27 -11.95 0.47
N THR A 104 -7.56 -11.75 0.26
CA THR A 104 -8.30 -10.62 0.81
C THR A 104 -9.47 -11.12 1.62
N MET A 105 -9.63 -10.57 2.81
CA MET A 105 -10.75 -10.83 3.71
C MET A 105 -11.51 -9.53 3.93
N PHE A 106 -12.84 -9.60 3.90
CA PHE A 106 -13.74 -8.52 4.20
C PHE A 106 -14.76 -8.96 5.25
N ASP A 107 -14.86 -8.24 6.34
CA ASP A 107 -15.74 -8.58 7.48
C ASP A 107 -15.61 -10.05 7.91
N GLY A 108 -14.36 -10.54 8.02
CA GLY A 108 -14.07 -11.93 8.42
C GLY A 108 -14.33 -12.99 7.34
N LYS A 109 -14.77 -12.60 6.13
CA LYS A 109 -15.02 -13.53 5.03
C LYS A 109 -13.93 -13.41 3.97
N VAL A 110 -13.37 -14.53 3.53
CA VAL A 110 -12.43 -14.54 2.40
C VAL A 110 -13.20 -14.21 1.13
N VAL A 111 -12.82 -13.13 0.46
CA VAL A 111 -13.42 -12.63 -0.78
C VAL A 111 -12.51 -12.81 -2.00
N PHE A 112 -11.23 -13.04 -1.78
CA PHE A 112 -10.26 -13.32 -2.82
C PHE A 112 -9.17 -14.25 -2.30
N THR A 113 -8.75 -15.20 -3.13
CA THR A 113 -7.56 -16.03 -2.94
C THR A 113 -6.86 -16.16 -4.27
N ALA A 114 -5.55 -15.91 -4.32
CA ALA A 114 -4.76 -16.09 -5.52
C ALA A 114 -4.60 -17.58 -5.84
N ASP A 115 -4.59 -17.92 -7.14
CA ASP A 115 -4.40 -19.30 -7.60
C ASP A 115 -3.08 -19.88 -7.08
N GLY A 116 -3.16 -21.06 -6.48
CA GLY A 116 -2.00 -21.75 -5.91
C GLY A 116 -1.47 -21.17 -4.58
N ALA A 117 -2.12 -20.18 -4.00
CA ALA A 117 -1.76 -19.69 -2.67
C ALA A 117 -1.96 -20.80 -1.62
N LYS A 118 -0.93 -20.98 -0.76
CA LYS A 118 -0.97 -21.89 0.39
C LYS A 118 -0.78 -21.07 1.66
N PHE A 119 -1.60 -21.30 2.64
CA PHE A 119 -1.58 -20.64 3.95
C PHE A 119 -1.34 -21.67 5.04
#